data_2101ef13dcfb824d282e4dd2a2a126a3
#
_entry.id   2101ef13dcfb824d282e4dd2a2a126a3
#
_cell.length_a   1.000
_cell.length_b   1.000
_cell.length_c   1.000
_cell.angle_alpha   90.00
_cell.angle_beta   90.00
_cell.angle_gamma   90.00
#
_symmetry.space_group_name_H-M   'P 1'
#
loop_
_entity.id
_entity.type
_entity.pdbx_description
1 polymer ?
#
loop_
_entity_poly.entity_id
_entity_poly.type
_entity_poly.pdbx_seq_one_letter_code
_entity_poly.pdbx_strand_id
1 'polypeptide(L)'
;MSCRRTWYPELKLLQGKGQAKDSPGPRHRLADKTIADVCEALIGASLLSGGKSHRFDMAVKAVTVLVNSKDHDVLDWDSYLLLYSVPSYQIAQADAAELDLAKQIEEKLGYRFNYPRLLRSAFTHPSYPSAWAKVPCYQRLEFLGDSLLDMACVGFLFQRHPDKDPQWLTEHKARTTASVPLNTCLQFIDGNGIQ
;
A
#
# COMPACT_ATOMS: atom_id res chain seq x y z
N MET A 1 3.53 -17.75 25.71
CA MET A 1 3.50 -16.69 26.75
C MET A 1 2.90 -15.44 26.12
N SER A 2 1.66 -15.11 26.46
CA SER A 2 0.93 -13.94 25.91
C SER A 2 1.44 -12.69 26.62
N CYS A 3 2.17 -11.84 25.91
CA CYS A 3 2.60 -10.54 26.41
C CYS A 3 1.39 -9.58 26.37
N ARG A 4 0.68 -9.47 27.49
CA ARG A 4 -0.41 -8.50 27.63
C ARG A 4 0.20 -7.12 27.83
N ARG A 5 0.31 -6.34 26.78
CA ARG A 5 0.70 -4.93 26.87
C ARG A 5 -0.48 -4.11 27.37
N THR A 6 -0.33 -3.48 28.53
CA THR A 6 -1.25 -2.48 29.06
C THR A 6 -0.78 -1.12 28.58
N TRP A 7 -1.54 -0.50 27.68
CA TRP A 7 -1.32 0.88 27.27
C TRP A 7 -2.09 1.83 28.20
N TYR A 8 -1.41 2.85 28.70
CA TYR A 8 -2.02 3.88 29.56
C TYR A 8 -1.93 5.23 28.85
N PRO A 9 -3.05 5.80 28.36
CA PRO A 9 -3.04 7.17 27.92
C PRO A 9 -2.72 8.07 29.10
N GLU A 10 -1.64 8.83 29.03
CA GLU A 10 -1.41 9.91 29.99
C GLU A 10 -2.46 11.01 29.72
N LEU A 11 -3.45 11.11 30.59
CA LEU A 11 -4.48 12.15 30.54
C LEU A 11 -3.91 13.58 30.64
N LYS A 12 -2.63 13.75 30.92
CA LYS A 12 -1.93 15.03 30.99
C LYS A 12 -1.92 15.82 29.68
N LEU A 13 -2.14 15.16 28.54
CA LEU A 13 -2.16 15.84 27.23
C LEU A 13 -3.47 16.57 26.93
N LEU A 14 -4.54 16.32 27.68
CA LEU A 14 -5.86 16.91 27.44
C LEU A 14 -6.29 17.96 28.48
N GLN A 15 -5.52 18.19 29.53
CA GLN A 15 -5.82 19.20 30.51
C GLN A 15 -4.94 20.44 30.31
N GLY A 16 -5.55 21.53 29.83
CA GLY A 16 -4.96 22.86 29.90
C GLY A 16 -4.59 23.20 31.36
N LYS A 17 -3.53 23.99 31.54
CA LYS A 17 -2.90 24.41 32.80
C LYS A 17 -3.91 24.70 33.93
N GLY A 18 -4.27 23.65 34.67
CA GLY A 18 -5.05 23.74 35.91
C GLY A 18 -4.55 22.64 36.82
N GLN A 19 -4.24 23.01 38.07
CA GLN A 19 -3.59 22.20 39.10
C GLN A 19 -4.01 20.74 39.12
N ALA A 20 -3.06 19.85 38.75
CA ALA A 20 -3.25 18.40 38.83
C ALA A 20 -3.11 17.98 40.32
N LYS A 21 -4.20 17.50 40.93
CA LYS A 21 -4.13 16.63 42.11
C LYS A 21 -3.66 15.25 41.63
N ASP A 22 -2.59 14.73 42.25
CA ASP A 22 -1.98 13.40 41.99
C ASP A 22 -2.89 12.25 42.44
N SER A 23 -4.02 12.06 41.77
CA SER A 23 -4.73 10.78 41.80
C SER A 23 -4.65 10.15 40.40
N PRO A 24 -4.14 8.91 40.27
CA PRO A 24 -4.20 8.23 39.00
C PRO A 24 -5.67 8.08 38.60
N GLY A 25 -6.07 8.72 37.52
CA GLY A 25 -7.42 8.61 36.97
C GLY A 25 -7.79 7.15 36.68
N PRO A 26 -9.08 6.85 36.50
CA PRO A 26 -9.53 5.48 36.28
C PRO A 26 -8.79 4.85 35.11
N ARG A 27 -8.10 3.73 35.36
CA ARG A 27 -7.36 3.00 34.34
C ARG A 27 -8.33 2.15 33.56
N HIS A 28 -8.58 2.49 32.28
CA HIS A 28 -9.37 1.66 31.38
C HIS A 28 -8.46 0.64 30.70
N ARG A 29 -8.83 -0.62 30.84
CA ARG A 29 -8.21 -1.70 30.06
C ARG A 29 -8.86 -1.70 28.68
N LEU A 30 -8.14 -1.26 27.66
CA LEU A 30 -8.60 -1.30 26.29
C LEU A 30 -8.61 -2.74 25.76
N ALA A 31 -9.58 -3.06 24.91
CA ALA A 31 -9.60 -4.29 24.15
C ALA A 31 -8.43 -4.33 23.14
N ASP A 32 -7.94 -5.52 22.83
CA ASP A 32 -6.82 -5.71 21.90
C ASP A 32 -7.12 -5.06 20.52
N LYS A 33 -8.38 -5.13 20.07
CA LYS A 33 -8.84 -4.45 18.86
C LYS A 33 -8.66 -2.93 18.94
N THR A 34 -9.02 -2.31 20.04
CA THR A 34 -8.87 -0.85 20.21
C THR A 34 -7.40 -0.43 20.17
N ILE A 35 -6.51 -1.26 20.70
CA ILE A 35 -5.06 -1.01 20.63
C ILE A 35 -4.58 -1.08 19.18
N ALA A 36 -5.04 -2.06 18.40
CA ALA A 36 -4.74 -2.17 16.99
C ALA A 36 -5.23 -0.94 16.20
N ASP A 37 -6.49 -0.54 16.41
CA ASP A 37 -7.09 0.63 15.77
C ASP A 37 -6.26 1.92 16.04
N VAL A 38 -5.75 2.08 17.29
CA VAL A 38 -4.88 3.20 17.66
C VAL A 38 -3.52 3.12 16.94
N CYS A 39 -2.94 1.93 16.83
CA CYS A 39 -1.68 1.74 16.08
C CYS A 39 -1.85 2.14 14.61
N GLU A 40 -2.93 1.70 13.97
CA GLU A 40 -3.27 2.07 12.59
C GLU A 40 -3.46 3.59 12.44
N ALA A 41 -4.16 4.21 13.37
CA ALA A 41 -4.34 5.67 13.40
C ALA A 41 -3.02 6.43 13.56
N LEU A 42 -2.08 5.91 14.37
CA LEU A 42 -0.75 6.49 14.53
C LEU A 42 0.09 6.39 13.26
N ILE A 43 0.00 5.29 12.52
CA ILE A 43 0.66 5.13 11.21
C ILE A 43 0.10 6.15 10.22
N GLY A 44 -1.24 6.30 10.14
CA GLY A 44 -1.89 7.31 9.31
C GLY A 44 -1.49 8.74 9.67
N ALA A 45 -1.44 9.07 10.97
CA ALA A 45 -0.99 10.37 11.46
C ALA A 45 0.48 10.64 11.10
N SER A 46 1.34 9.61 11.17
CA SER A 46 2.74 9.71 10.78
C SER A 46 2.91 10.02 9.29
N LEU A 47 2.12 9.38 8.44
CA LEU A 47 2.08 9.67 7.00
C LEU A 47 1.73 11.14 6.72
N LEU A 48 0.72 11.67 7.41
CA LEU A 48 0.28 13.06 7.22
C LEU A 48 1.27 14.08 7.81
N SER A 49 1.92 13.73 8.93
CA SER A 49 2.87 14.60 9.64
C SER A 49 4.20 14.80 8.89
N GLY A 50 4.61 13.85 8.05
CA GLY A 50 5.86 13.91 7.29
C GLY A 50 5.90 14.98 6.19
N GLY A 51 4.82 15.71 5.97
CA GLY A 51 4.72 16.74 4.93
C GLY A 51 4.91 16.18 3.52
N LYS A 52 5.37 17.02 2.58
CA LYS A 52 5.52 16.60 1.18
C LYS A 52 6.75 15.72 0.95
N SER A 53 7.84 15.95 1.67
CA SER A 53 9.13 15.33 1.41
C SER A 53 9.40 14.05 2.20
N HIS A 54 8.85 13.94 3.42
CA HIS A 54 9.18 12.85 4.36
C HIS A 54 7.98 12.04 4.83
N ARG A 55 6.85 12.12 4.12
CA ARG A 55 5.62 11.41 4.54
C ARG A 55 5.81 9.90 4.62
N PHE A 56 6.51 9.32 3.66
CA PHE A 56 6.74 7.88 3.62
C PHE A 56 7.79 7.44 4.62
N ASP A 57 8.84 8.23 4.88
CA ASP A 57 9.84 7.94 5.90
C ASP A 57 9.19 7.84 7.28
N MET A 58 8.33 8.80 7.62
CA MET A 58 7.62 8.81 8.89
C MET A 58 6.65 7.63 9.02
N ALA A 59 5.94 7.29 7.94
CA ALA A 59 5.02 6.16 7.93
C ALA A 59 5.76 4.82 8.06
N VAL A 60 6.82 4.59 7.29
CA VAL A 60 7.66 3.39 7.34
C VAL A 60 8.23 3.20 8.73
N LYS A 61 8.81 4.25 9.32
CA LYS A 61 9.33 4.21 10.69
C LYS A 61 8.26 3.89 11.72
N ALA A 62 7.06 4.45 11.56
CA ALA A 62 5.94 4.15 12.46
C ALA A 62 5.52 2.68 12.36
N VAL A 63 5.44 2.12 11.15
CA VAL A 63 5.15 0.69 10.95
C VAL A 63 6.21 -0.16 11.64
N THR A 64 7.49 0.09 11.41
CA THR A 64 8.59 -0.68 12.02
C THR A 64 8.53 -0.67 13.54
N VAL A 65 8.31 0.51 14.14
CA VAL A 65 8.27 0.67 15.60
C VAL A 65 7.01 0.06 16.21
N LEU A 66 5.84 0.24 15.59
CA LEU A 66 4.55 -0.19 16.16
C LEU A 66 4.28 -1.68 15.92
N VAL A 67 4.60 -2.19 14.74
CA VAL A 67 4.39 -3.60 14.39
C VAL A 67 5.48 -4.48 15.02
N ASN A 68 6.72 -3.98 15.09
CA ASN A 68 7.86 -4.66 15.69
C ASN A 68 8.02 -6.12 15.16
N SER A 69 7.90 -6.27 13.85
CA SER A 69 8.08 -7.55 13.17
C SER A 69 9.53 -7.73 12.73
N LYS A 70 10.03 -8.96 12.82
CA LYS A 70 11.36 -9.32 12.28
C LYS A 70 11.41 -9.25 10.75
N ASP A 71 10.25 -9.32 10.10
CA ASP A 71 10.11 -9.30 8.66
C ASP A 71 10.02 -7.85 8.11
N HIS A 72 9.95 -6.85 8.99
CA HIS A 72 9.90 -5.45 8.63
C HIS A 72 10.80 -4.64 9.59
N ASP A 73 12.07 -4.50 9.20
CA ASP A 73 13.10 -3.76 9.94
C ASP A 73 13.69 -2.66 9.04
N VAL A 74 12.87 -1.69 8.68
CA VAL A 74 13.23 -0.58 7.78
C VAL A 74 12.80 0.74 8.42
N LEU A 75 13.67 1.73 8.44
CA LEU A 75 13.44 2.98 9.16
C LEU A 75 13.12 4.18 8.25
N ASP A 76 13.33 4.05 6.95
CA ASP A 76 13.09 5.11 5.97
C ASP A 76 12.64 4.51 4.63
N TRP A 77 12.07 5.36 3.78
CA TRP A 77 11.52 4.94 2.49
C TRP A 77 12.59 4.49 1.49
N ASP A 78 13.74 5.13 1.50
CA ASP A 78 14.83 4.78 0.57
C ASP A 78 15.40 3.40 0.89
N SER A 79 15.62 3.10 2.17
CA SER A 79 16.01 1.76 2.63
C SER A 79 14.96 0.72 2.26
N TYR A 80 13.66 1.06 2.35
CA TYR A 80 12.58 0.18 1.94
C TYR A 80 12.65 -0.17 0.44
N LEU A 81 12.92 0.82 -0.42
CA LEU A 81 13.06 0.59 -1.85
C LEU A 81 14.26 -0.30 -2.21
N LEU A 82 15.33 -0.24 -1.42
CA LEU A 82 16.53 -1.06 -1.62
C LEU A 82 16.33 -2.55 -1.29
N LEU A 83 15.23 -2.91 -0.60
CA LEU A 83 14.88 -4.32 -0.36
C LEU A 83 14.52 -5.07 -1.65
N TYR A 84 14.14 -4.36 -2.70
CA TYR A 84 13.75 -4.99 -3.95
C TYR A 84 14.98 -5.44 -4.75
N SER A 85 15.27 -6.74 -4.67
CA SER A 85 16.25 -7.37 -5.55
C SER A 85 15.62 -7.64 -6.91
N VAL A 86 16.12 -6.98 -7.95
CA VAL A 86 15.58 -7.10 -9.31
C VAL A 86 15.81 -8.54 -9.82
N PRO A 87 14.73 -9.30 -10.11
CA PRO A 87 14.87 -10.67 -10.60
C PRO A 87 15.55 -10.74 -11.97
N SER A 88 16.29 -11.80 -12.21
CA SER A 88 17.02 -11.99 -13.47
C SER A 88 16.14 -11.98 -14.72
N TYR A 89 14.90 -12.50 -14.62
CA TYR A 89 13.95 -12.47 -15.73
C TYR A 89 13.60 -11.05 -16.16
N GLN A 90 13.55 -10.12 -15.21
CA GLN A 90 13.13 -8.73 -15.45
C GLN A 90 14.19 -7.96 -16.26
N ILE A 91 15.46 -8.20 -15.99
CA ILE A 91 16.58 -7.54 -16.66
C ILE A 91 17.08 -8.28 -17.90
N ALA A 92 16.57 -9.49 -18.14
CA ALA A 92 16.97 -10.25 -19.32
C ALA A 92 16.51 -9.54 -20.61
N GLN A 93 17.20 -9.81 -21.69
CA GLN A 93 16.89 -9.21 -22.99
C GLN A 93 15.45 -9.58 -23.43
N ALA A 94 14.66 -8.55 -23.74
CA ALA A 94 13.31 -8.70 -24.25
C ALA A 94 13.33 -9.14 -25.72
N ASP A 95 12.39 -10.01 -26.08
CA ASP A 95 12.19 -10.38 -27.48
C ASP A 95 11.32 -9.35 -28.23
N ALA A 96 11.18 -9.51 -29.55
CA ALA A 96 10.46 -8.56 -30.39
C ALA A 96 8.97 -8.41 -29.98
N ALA A 97 8.32 -9.51 -29.58
CA ALA A 97 6.93 -9.48 -29.15
C ALA A 97 6.75 -8.76 -27.80
N GLU A 98 7.70 -8.93 -26.87
CA GLU A 98 7.72 -8.23 -25.59
C GLU A 98 7.94 -6.71 -25.77
N LEU A 99 8.79 -6.32 -26.73
CA LEU A 99 9.03 -4.93 -27.08
C LEU A 99 7.82 -4.28 -27.76
N ASP A 100 7.16 -5.01 -28.65
CA ASP A 100 5.95 -4.53 -29.32
C ASP A 100 4.80 -4.34 -28.33
N LEU A 101 4.57 -5.30 -27.44
CA LEU A 101 3.61 -5.18 -26.35
C LEU A 101 3.91 -3.94 -25.48
N ALA A 102 5.17 -3.73 -25.10
CA ALA A 102 5.56 -2.58 -24.30
C ALA A 102 5.21 -1.27 -25.02
N LYS A 103 5.56 -1.16 -26.31
CA LYS A 103 5.27 0.04 -27.10
C LYS A 103 3.78 0.34 -27.18
N GLN A 104 2.94 -0.67 -27.42
CA GLN A 104 1.49 -0.49 -27.50
C GLN A 104 0.88 0.01 -26.17
N ILE A 105 1.36 -0.53 -25.05
CA ILE A 105 0.89 -0.13 -23.72
C ILE A 105 1.41 1.25 -23.33
N GLU A 106 2.68 1.54 -23.62
CA GLU A 106 3.31 2.84 -23.37
C GLU A 106 2.59 3.98 -24.10
N GLU A 107 2.20 3.75 -25.36
CA GLU A 107 1.42 4.72 -26.15
C GLU A 107 0.07 5.04 -25.51
N LYS A 108 -0.59 4.05 -24.90
CA LYS A 108 -1.88 4.23 -24.23
C LYS A 108 -1.76 4.88 -22.86
N LEU A 109 -0.73 4.53 -22.09
CA LEU A 109 -0.53 5.01 -20.71
C LEU A 109 0.21 6.34 -20.66
N GLY A 110 0.94 6.73 -21.72
CA GLY A 110 1.85 7.87 -21.69
C GLY A 110 3.04 7.66 -20.74
N TYR A 111 3.39 6.42 -20.48
CA TYR A 111 4.43 6.04 -19.53
C TYR A 111 5.35 4.97 -20.14
N ARG A 112 6.68 5.12 -20.02
CA ARG A 112 7.67 4.18 -20.56
C ARG A 112 8.10 3.17 -19.52
N PHE A 113 8.04 1.89 -19.88
CA PHE A 113 8.49 0.79 -19.03
C PHE A 113 9.99 0.50 -19.24
N ASN A 114 10.76 0.59 -18.16
CA ASN A 114 12.20 0.26 -18.21
C ASN A 114 12.45 -1.24 -18.41
N TYR A 115 11.47 -2.08 -18.09
CA TYR A 115 11.57 -3.54 -18.14
C TYR A 115 10.38 -4.16 -18.89
N PRO A 116 10.48 -4.32 -20.23
CA PRO A 116 9.37 -4.90 -21.03
C PRO A 116 8.94 -6.30 -20.57
N ARG A 117 9.87 -7.09 -20.07
CA ARG A 117 9.57 -8.43 -19.54
C ARG A 117 8.77 -8.42 -18.24
N LEU A 118 8.92 -7.37 -17.42
CA LEU A 118 8.04 -7.17 -16.28
C LEU A 118 6.61 -6.89 -16.73
N LEU A 119 6.45 -6.07 -17.77
CA LEU A 119 5.15 -5.83 -18.40
C LEU A 119 4.56 -7.13 -18.97
N ARG A 120 5.36 -7.95 -19.65
CA ARG A 120 4.92 -9.28 -20.12
C ARG A 120 4.41 -10.15 -18.96
N SER A 121 5.09 -10.12 -17.81
CA SER A 121 4.64 -10.81 -16.59
C SER A 121 3.24 -10.35 -16.14
N ALA A 122 2.93 -9.05 -16.22
CA ALA A 122 1.61 -8.49 -15.88
C ALA A 122 0.49 -9.03 -16.78
N PHE A 123 0.81 -9.49 -18.00
CA PHE A 123 -0.14 -10.09 -18.95
C PHE A 123 -0.08 -11.63 -18.99
N THR A 124 0.70 -12.27 -18.12
CA THR A 124 0.84 -13.73 -18.10
C THR A 124 -0.11 -14.32 -17.06
N HIS A 125 -1.16 -15.03 -17.52
CA HIS A 125 -2.11 -15.69 -16.63
C HIS A 125 -1.50 -16.94 -15.97
N PRO A 126 -1.89 -17.30 -14.72
CA PRO A 126 -1.38 -18.48 -14.01
C PRO A 126 -1.62 -19.82 -14.72
N SER A 127 -2.66 -19.91 -15.56
CA SER A 127 -2.95 -21.12 -16.34
C SER A 127 -2.04 -21.29 -17.56
N TYR A 128 -1.23 -20.29 -17.89
CA TYR A 128 -0.28 -20.43 -19.00
C TYR A 128 0.82 -21.44 -18.62
N PRO A 129 1.08 -22.47 -19.44
CA PRO A 129 2.00 -23.53 -19.06
C PRO A 129 3.39 -23.01 -18.72
N SER A 130 3.90 -23.36 -17.53
CA SER A 130 5.21 -22.91 -17.03
C SER A 130 6.38 -23.27 -17.95
N ALA A 131 6.27 -24.38 -18.70
CA ALA A 131 7.27 -24.79 -19.70
C ALA A 131 7.43 -23.77 -20.85
N TRP A 132 6.43 -22.95 -21.09
CA TRP A 132 6.37 -21.96 -22.18
C TRP A 132 6.48 -20.53 -21.65
N ALA A 133 6.23 -20.34 -20.34
CA ALA A 133 6.31 -19.06 -19.69
C ALA A 133 7.78 -18.67 -19.47
N LYS A 134 8.25 -17.67 -20.20
CA LYS A 134 9.60 -17.09 -20.00
C LYS A 134 9.67 -16.12 -18.83
N VAL A 135 8.51 -15.79 -18.25
CA VAL A 135 8.31 -14.84 -17.16
C VAL A 135 7.30 -15.38 -16.15
N PRO A 136 7.32 -14.97 -14.89
CA PRO A 136 6.30 -15.34 -13.91
C PRO A 136 4.91 -14.82 -14.30
N CYS A 137 3.85 -15.41 -13.74
CA CYS A 137 2.50 -14.90 -13.89
C CYS A 137 2.26 -13.62 -13.08
N TYR A 138 1.15 -12.94 -13.34
CA TYR A 138 0.82 -11.62 -12.81
C TYR A 138 0.55 -11.58 -11.28
N GLN A 139 0.29 -12.70 -10.61
CA GLN A 139 -0.25 -12.71 -9.23
C GLN A 139 0.54 -11.91 -8.21
N ARG A 140 1.87 -11.90 -8.29
CA ARG A 140 2.68 -11.07 -7.38
C ARG A 140 2.58 -9.58 -7.69
N LEU A 141 2.44 -9.22 -8.95
CA LEU A 141 2.24 -7.83 -9.38
C LEU A 141 0.83 -7.36 -9.02
N GLU A 142 -0.17 -8.23 -9.16
CA GLU A 142 -1.55 -8.01 -8.71
C GLU A 142 -1.59 -7.68 -7.21
N PHE A 143 -0.98 -8.52 -6.38
CA PHE A 143 -0.90 -8.28 -4.93
C PHE A 143 -0.31 -6.91 -4.57
N LEU A 144 0.78 -6.51 -5.24
CA LEU A 144 1.40 -5.21 -5.05
C LEU A 144 0.51 -4.07 -5.58
N GLY A 145 -0.06 -4.27 -6.78
CA GLY A 145 -0.93 -3.29 -7.44
C GLY A 145 -2.21 -3.01 -6.66
N ASP A 146 -2.81 -4.03 -6.06
CA ASP A 146 -3.99 -3.90 -5.21
C ASP A 146 -3.72 -3.01 -3.99
N SER A 147 -2.59 -3.22 -3.32
CA SER A 147 -2.16 -2.38 -2.19
C SER A 147 -1.94 -0.91 -2.58
N LEU A 148 -1.39 -0.66 -3.77
CA LEU A 148 -1.17 0.71 -4.28
C LEU A 148 -2.50 1.37 -4.70
N LEU A 149 -3.40 0.60 -5.28
CA LEU A 149 -4.74 1.07 -5.64
C LEU A 149 -5.52 1.47 -4.37
N ASP A 150 -5.49 0.63 -3.36
CA ASP A 150 -6.08 0.92 -2.05
C ASP A 150 -5.52 2.21 -1.45
N MET A 151 -4.20 2.36 -1.42
CA MET A 151 -3.55 3.56 -0.89
C MET A 151 -3.93 4.81 -1.68
N ALA A 152 -4.00 4.73 -3.01
CA ALA A 152 -4.38 5.86 -3.86
C ALA A 152 -5.84 6.27 -3.64
N CYS A 153 -6.76 5.29 -3.62
CA CYS A 153 -8.18 5.53 -3.38
C CYS A 153 -8.45 6.10 -1.99
N VAL A 154 -7.88 5.48 -0.96
CA VAL A 154 -8.04 5.93 0.44
C VAL A 154 -7.44 7.33 0.61
N GLY A 155 -6.24 7.56 0.10
CA GLY A 155 -5.59 8.86 0.18
C GLY A 155 -6.39 9.97 -0.52
N PHE A 156 -6.97 9.67 -1.69
CA PHE A 156 -7.84 10.60 -2.41
C PHE A 156 -9.13 10.91 -1.63
N LEU A 157 -9.86 9.88 -1.19
CA LEU A 157 -11.11 10.06 -0.44
C LEU A 157 -10.90 10.84 0.86
N PHE A 158 -9.89 10.47 1.62
CA PHE A 158 -9.56 11.12 2.88
C PHE A 158 -9.25 12.61 2.73
N GLN A 159 -8.47 12.98 1.71
CA GLN A 159 -8.10 14.38 1.46
C GLN A 159 -9.24 15.18 0.84
N ARG A 160 -10.05 14.54 -0.04
CA ARG A 160 -11.12 15.22 -0.77
C ARG A 160 -12.37 15.45 0.09
N HIS A 161 -12.59 14.60 1.10
CA HIS A 161 -13.80 14.60 1.92
C HIS A 161 -13.46 14.62 3.42
N PRO A 162 -12.86 15.71 3.93
CA PRO A 162 -12.40 15.79 5.32
C PRO A 162 -13.53 15.81 6.34
N ASP A 163 -14.76 16.09 5.92
CA ASP A 163 -15.98 16.17 6.73
C ASP A 163 -16.77 14.85 6.80
N LYS A 164 -16.35 13.82 6.06
CA LYS A 164 -17.05 12.54 6.02
C LYS A 164 -16.56 11.62 7.14
N ASP A 165 -17.53 10.85 7.68
CA ASP A 165 -17.27 9.87 8.72
C ASP A 165 -16.55 8.61 8.18
N PRO A 166 -15.99 7.77 9.06
CA PRO A 166 -15.28 6.56 8.64
C PRO A 166 -16.15 5.54 7.90
N GLN A 167 -17.46 5.48 8.20
CA GLN A 167 -18.37 4.57 7.53
C GLN A 167 -18.52 4.98 6.06
N TRP A 168 -18.77 6.27 5.81
CA TRP A 168 -18.86 6.81 4.45
C TRP A 168 -17.57 6.54 3.65
N LEU A 169 -16.40 6.78 4.26
CA LEU A 169 -15.11 6.52 3.61
C LEU A 169 -14.96 5.04 3.21
N THR A 170 -15.35 4.11 4.09
CA THR A 170 -15.28 2.67 3.84
C THR A 170 -16.20 2.25 2.70
N GLU A 171 -17.44 2.72 2.68
CA GLU A 171 -18.41 2.43 1.63
C GLU A 171 -17.96 2.96 0.26
N HIS A 172 -17.39 4.17 0.24
CA HIS A 172 -16.93 4.80 -1.00
C HIS A 172 -15.59 4.19 -1.47
N LYS A 173 -14.70 3.77 -0.58
CA LYS A 173 -13.53 2.97 -0.94
C LYS A 173 -13.95 1.73 -1.73
N ALA A 174 -14.88 0.94 -1.20
CA ALA A 174 -15.36 -0.27 -1.84
C ALA A 174 -15.94 0.01 -3.26
N ARG A 175 -16.67 1.10 -3.42
CA ARG A 175 -17.19 1.51 -4.74
C ARG A 175 -16.08 1.97 -5.69
N THR A 176 -15.10 2.72 -5.20
CA THR A 176 -14.00 3.25 -6.01
C THR A 176 -13.06 2.13 -6.48
N THR A 177 -12.75 1.17 -5.61
CA THR A 177 -11.93 0.01 -5.98
C THR A 177 -12.68 -0.97 -6.87
N ALA A 178 -13.98 -1.20 -6.65
CA ALA A 178 -14.80 -2.05 -7.50
C ALA A 178 -15.16 -1.40 -8.86
N SER A 179 -15.12 -0.08 -8.94
CA SER A 179 -15.40 0.69 -10.13
C SER A 179 -14.14 1.15 -10.89
N VAL A 180 -12.97 0.54 -10.64
CA VAL A 180 -11.94 0.53 -11.69
C VAL A 180 -12.66 -0.02 -12.91
N PRO A 181 -12.98 0.79 -13.92
CA PRO A 181 -13.95 0.38 -14.91
C PRO A 181 -13.37 -0.84 -15.61
N LEU A 182 -14.00 -1.98 -15.39
CA LEU A 182 -13.67 -3.20 -16.14
C LEU A 182 -13.59 -2.88 -17.63
N ASN A 183 -14.46 -1.97 -18.10
CA ASN A 183 -14.45 -1.42 -19.45
C ASN A 183 -13.18 -0.65 -19.81
N THR A 184 -12.57 0.09 -18.89
CA THR A 184 -11.30 0.78 -19.17
C THR A 184 -10.16 -0.24 -19.23
N CYS A 185 -10.14 -1.20 -18.31
CA CYS A 185 -9.18 -2.31 -18.38
C CYS A 185 -9.41 -3.18 -19.63
N LEU A 186 -10.65 -3.49 -19.97
CA LEU A 186 -10.99 -4.26 -21.18
C LEU A 186 -10.59 -3.51 -22.46
N GLN A 187 -10.76 -2.20 -22.55
CA GLN A 187 -10.27 -1.42 -23.70
C GLN A 187 -8.74 -1.49 -23.86
N PHE A 188 -8.01 -1.62 -22.75
CA PHE A 188 -6.56 -1.88 -22.79
C PHE A 188 -6.23 -3.30 -23.24
N ILE A 189 -7.06 -4.27 -22.87
CA ILE A 189 -6.84 -5.71 -23.09
C ILE A 189 -7.34 -6.12 -24.48
N ASP A 190 -8.58 -5.79 -24.83
CA ASP A 190 -9.25 -6.21 -26.09
C ASP A 190 -8.61 -5.63 -27.35
N GLY A 191 -7.97 -4.45 -27.22
CA GLY A 191 -7.22 -3.85 -28.32
C GLY A 191 -5.93 -4.58 -28.68
N ASN A 192 -5.47 -5.54 -27.85
CA ASN A 192 -4.15 -6.16 -27.98
C ASN A 192 -4.17 -7.68 -28.15
N GLY A 193 -5.35 -8.31 -28.29
CA GLY A 193 -5.46 -9.74 -28.56
C GLY A 193 -4.58 -10.58 -27.63
N ILE A 194 -4.93 -10.65 -26.34
CA ILE A 194 -4.28 -11.60 -25.44
C ILE A 194 -4.66 -13.00 -25.90
N GLN A 195 -3.76 -13.66 -26.61
CA GLN A 195 -3.79 -15.09 -26.89
C GLN A 195 -3.23 -15.86 -25.71
#